data_c887ea15875e25732ee4ed598e9d69c6
#
_entry.id   c887ea15875e25732ee4ed598e9d69c6
#
_cell.length_a   1.000
_cell.length_b   1.000
_cell.length_c   1.000
_cell.angle_alpha   90.00
_cell.angle_beta   90.00
_cell.angle_gamma   90.00
#
_symmetry.space_group_name_H-M   'P 1'
#
loop_
_entity.id
_entity.type
_entity.pdbx_description
1 polymer ?
#
loop_
_entity_poly.entity_id
_entity_poly.type
_entity_poly.pdbx_seq_one_letter_code
_entity_poly.pdbx_strand_id
1 'polypeptide(L)'
;VLEVGPGHNPTFRANVIVEQYLDSNFHRCGNVKIYPHQELVNANGENLPFEDKAFDYVICNQVLEHVENPAEFIHEQYRVAKRGYMETPSLLGEFLFPKKSHKWVVLYLDNKLILFEKSRMPGNYENNYGELFLNYLPYQSLTYKLLWFTEGNLMLSLIHISEPTRPI
;
A
#
# COMPACT_ATOMS: atom_id res chain seq x y z
N VAL A 1 -4.61 12.59 12.30
CA VAL A 1 -4.05 11.50 11.48
C VAL A 1 -4.90 11.36 10.23
N LEU A 2 -4.28 11.36 9.07
CA LEU A 2 -4.88 11.06 7.77
C LEU A 2 -4.58 9.60 7.40
N GLU A 3 -5.53 8.91 6.78
CA GLU A 3 -5.28 7.63 6.11
C GLU A 3 -5.76 7.69 4.67
N VAL A 4 -4.91 7.29 3.73
CA VAL A 4 -5.21 7.33 2.29
C VAL A 4 -5.38 5.90 1.76
N GLY A 5 -6.53 5.64 1.16
CA GLY A 5 -6.89 4.36 0.57
C GLY A 5 -7.12 3.22 1.57
N PRO A 6 -7.80 3.42 2.73
CA PRO A 6 -7.99 2.37 3.72
C PRO A 6 -8.90 1.24 3.26
N GLY A 7 -9.74 1.52 2.27
CA GLY A 7 -10.69 0.54 1.76
C GLY A 7 -11.63 -0.01 2.83
N HIS A 8 -11.61 -1.33 3.00
CA HIS A 8 -12.48 -2.05 3.95
C HIS A 8 -11.86 -2.23 5.36
N ASN A 9 -10.62 -1.77 5.57
CA ASN A 9 -9.90 -1.97 6.83
C ASN A 9 -9.23 -0.69 7.34
N PRO A 10 -9.99 0.38 7.66
CA PRO A 10 -9.43 1.64 8.12
C PRO A 10 -8.79 1.50 9.49
N THR A 11 -7.70 2.24 9.69
CA THR A 11 -7.04 2.38 10.98
C THR A 11 -7.92 3.17 11.94
N PHE A 12 -8.22 2.62 13.11
CA PHE A 12 -9.06 3.28 14.11
C PHE A 12 -8.52 4.66 14.54
N ARG A 13 -7.19 4.88 14.48
CA ARG A 13 -6.55 6.14 14.86
C ARG A 13 -6.66 7.25 13.81
N ALA A 14 -7.08 6.94 12.59
CA ALA A 14 -7.29 7.97 11.58
C ALA A 14 -8.52 8.82 11.92
N ASN A 15 -8.41 10.13 11.75
CA ASN A 15 -9.51 11.06 11.93
C ASN A 15 -10.16 11.38 10.58
N VAL A 16 -9.35 11.44 9.53
CA VAL A 16 -9.77 11.65 8.14
C VAL A 16 -9.30 10.48 7.31
N ILE A 17 -10.19 9.96 6.48
CA ILE A 17 -9.88 8.91 5.51
C ILE A 17 -10.18 9.41 4.10
N VAL A 18 -9.26 9.15 3.18
CA VAL A 18 -9.41 9.48 1.76
C VAL A 18 -9.60 8.20 0.97
N GLU A 19 -10.64 8.15 0.16
CA GLU A 19 -10.89 7.03 -0.75
C GLU A 19 -11.33 7.55 -2.11
N GLN A 20 -10.69 7.07 -3.17
CA GLN A 20 -10.99 7.49 -4.54
C GLN A 20 -12.21 6.75 -5.13
N TYR A 21 -12.28 5.45 -4.90
CA TYR A 21 -13.29 4.58 -5.51
C TYR A 21 -14.31 4.13 -4.47
N LEU A 22 -15.41 4.91 -4.30
CA LEU A 22 -16.43 4.57 -3.32
C LEU A 22 -17.32 3.40 -3.77
N ASP A 23 -17.63 3.33 -5.06
CA ASP A 23 -18.59 2.41 -5.64
C ASP A 23 -17.97 1.15 -6.29
N SER A 24 -16.65 1.01 -6.23
CA SER A 24 -15.93 -0.12 -6.83
C SER A 24 -15.02 -0.82 -5.84
N ASN A 25 -15.09 -2.14 -5.81
CA ASN A 25 -14.22 -3.00 -5.00
C ASN A 25 -13.08 -3.64 -5.81
N PHE A 26 -12.76 -3.12 -7.01
CA PHE A 26 -11.73 -3.70 -7.88
C PHE A 26 -10.34 -3.76 -7.20
N HIS A 27 -10.01 -2.76 -6.38
CA HIS A 27 -8.72 -2.67 -5.68
C HIS A 27 -8.77 -3.15 -4.22
N ARG A 28 -9.94 -3.63 -3.73
CA ARG A 28 -10.11 -4.02 -2.33
C ARG A 28 -11.03 -5.23 -2.17
N CYS A 29 -10.92 -5.90 -1.02
CA CYS A 29 -11.69 -7.13 -0.74
C CYS A 29 -13.09 -6.89 -0.17
N GLY A 30 -13.54 -5.65 0.01
CA GLY A 30 -14.86 -5.33 0.58
C GLY A 30 -15.23 -3.87 0.47
N ASN A 31 -16.43 -3.52 0.92
CA ASN A 31 -16.90 -2.15 0.90
C ASN A 31 -16.10 -1.24 1.82
N VAL A 32 -16.03 0.05 1.48
CA VAL A 32 -15.40 1.06 2.35
C VAL A 32 -16.06 1.02 3.72
N LYS A 33 -15.23 0.97 4.74
CA LYS A 33 -15.65 1.00 6.13
C LYS A 33 -15.22 2.33 6.77
N ILE A 34 -16.07 2.86 7.62
CA ILE A 34 -15.86 4.14 8.30
C ILE A 34 -16.24 3.97 9.76
N TYR A 35 -15.39 4.40 10.68
CA TYR A 35 -15.74 4.50 12.09
C TYR A 35 -16.49 5.81 12.38
N PRO A 36 -17.35 5.87 13.42
CA PRO A 36 -18.20 7.04 13.70
C PRO A 36 -17.46 8.38 13.91
N HIS A 37 -16.19 8.32 14.27
CA HIS A 37 -15.34 9.50 14.51
C HIS A 37 -14.53 9.92 13.29
N GLN A 38 -14.59 9.17 12.19
CA GLN A 38 -13.82 9.41 10.98
C GLN A 38 -14.62 10.22 9.96
N GLU A 39 -13.96 11.14 9.31
CA GLU A 39 -14.47 11.88 8.17
C GLU A 39 -13.97 11.23 6.87
N LEU A 40 -14.91 10.92 5.97
CA LEU A 40 -14.58 10.39 4.64
C LEU A 40 -14.50 11.52 3.62
N VAL A 41 -13.38 11.61 2.93
CA VAL A 41 -13.17 12.53 1.82
C VAL A 41 -12.97 11.73 0.54
N ASN A 42 -13.80 11.99 -0.47
CA ASN A 42 -13.63 11.36 -1.78
C ASN A 42 -12.62 12.16 -2.61
N ALA A 43 -11.40 11.65 -2.74
CA ALA A 43 -10.34 12.29 -3.50
C ALA A 43 -9.32 11.28 -4.02
N ASN A 44 -8.51 11.72 -5.00
CA ASN A 44 -7.35 10.99 -5.49
C ASN A 44 -6.14 11.25 -4.58
N GLY A 45 -5.45 10.19 -4.13
CA GLY A 45 -4.24 10.29 -3.31
C GLY A 45 -3.06 10.97 -4.00
N GLU A 46 -3.09 11.14 -5.31
CA GLU A 46 -2.12 11.90 -6.13
C GLU A 46 -2.42 13.40 -6.16
N ASN A 47 -3.58 13.83 -5.63
CA ASN A 47 -3.99 15.23 -5.54
C ASN A 47 -4.96 15.41 -4.38
N LEU A 48 -4.41 15.58 -3.19
CA LEU A 48 -5.17 15.65 -1.94
C LEU A 48 -5.71 17.06 -1.68
N PRO A 49 -7.01 17.22 -1.34
CA PRO A 49 -7.64 18.52 -1.14
C PRO A 49 -7.36 19.13 0.24
N PHE A 50 -6.10 19.05 0.68
CA PHE A 50 -5.67 19.56 1.98
C PHE A 50 -4.51 20.54 1.82
N GLU A 51 -4.38 21.46 2.77
CA GLU A 51 -3.23 22.37 2.86
C GLU A 51 -1.95 21.61 3.23
N ASP A 52 -0.80 22.26 3.00
CA ASP A 52 0.50 21.74 3.37
C ASP A 52 0.57 21.53 4.89
N LYS A 53 1.09 20.35 5.29
CA LYS A 53 1.26 19.98 6.71
C LYS A 53 -0.02 20.06 7.55
N ALA A 54 -1.19 19.92 6.92
CA ALA A 54 -2.48 19.89 7.62
C ALA A 54 -2.56 18.74 8.64
N PHE A 55 -1.78 17.68 8.47
CA PHE A 55 -1.78 16.52 9.35
C PHE A 55 -0.42 16.31 10.02
N ASP A 56 -0.44 15.80 11.26
CA ASP A 56 0.79 15.39 11.95
C ASP A 56 1.30 14.06 11.43
N TYR A 57 0.40 13.20 10.89
CA TYR A 57 0.74 11.87 10.43
C TYR A 57 -0.18 11.39 9.31
N VAL A 58 0.40 10.73 8.29
CA VAL A 58 -0.34 10.05 7.23
C VAL A 58 -0.04 8.54 7.25
N ILE A 59 -1.06 7.74 6.97
CA ILE A 59 -0.97 6.29 6.82
C ILE A 59 -1.40 5.92 5.41
N CYS A 60 -0.64 5.05 4.78
CA CYS A 60 -0.88 4.57 3.42
C CYS A 60 -0.54 3.08 3.35
N ASN A 61 -1.54 2.21 3.34
CA ASN A 61 -1.34 0.76 3.31
C ASN A 61 -1.86 0.17 2.00
N GLN A 62 -0.99 -0.48 1.23
CA GLN A 62 -1.34 -1.20 0.01
C GLN A 62 -2.05 -0.29 -1.03
N VAL A 63 -1.49 0.88 -1.31
CA VAL A 63 -2.03 1.88 -2.26
C VAL A 63 -1.03 2.23 -3.34
N LEU A 64 0.25 2.43 -3.00
CA LEU A 64 1.28 2.92 -3.92
C LEU A 64 1.43 2.03 -5.17
N GLU A 65 1.23 0.74 -5.04
CA GLU A 65 1.30 -0.23 -6.13
C GLU A 65 0.16 -0.11 -7.15
N HIS A 66 -0.90 0.62 -6.84
CA HIS A 66 -2.08 0.80 -7.68
C HIS A 66 -2.14 2.14 -8.41
N VAL A 67 -1.41 3.16 -7.95
CA VAL A 67 -1.53 4.54 -8.44
C VAL A 67 -1.02 4.71 -9.88
N GLU A 68 -1.47 5.77 -10.55
CA GLU A 68 -1.00 6.09 -11.91
C GLU A 68 0.39 6.74 -11.85
N ASN A 69 0.55 7.73 -10.97
CA ASN A 69 1.80 8.45 -10.80
C ASN A 69 2.34 8.33 -9.37
N PRO A 70 3.20 7.34 -9.09
CA PRO A 70 3.72 7.13 -7.75
C PRO A 70 4.57 8.29 -7.23
N ALA A 71 5.20 9.07 -8.11
CA ALA A 71 5.98 10.24 -7.70
C ALA A 71 5.07 11.34 -7.13
N GLU A 72 3.98 11.66 -7.82
CA GLU A 72 2.97 12.61 -7.33
C GLU A 72 2.28 12.11 -6.07
N PHE A 73 1.93 10.81 -6.03
CA PHE A 73 1.35 10.21 -4.84
C PHE A 73 2.25 10.39 -3.62
N ILE A 74 3.53 10.06 -3.74
CA ILE A 74 4.51 10.20 -2.64
C ILE A 74 4.68 11.68 -2.27
N HIS A 75 4.78 12.58 -3.27
CA HIS A 75 4.88 14.01 -3.04
C HIS A 75 3.71 14.55 -2.22
N GLU A 76 2.48 14.17 -2.57
CA GLU A 76 1.27 14.58 -1.84
C GLU A 76 1.28 14.09 -0.38
N GLN A 77 1.72 12.84 -0.12
CA GLN A 77 1.84 12.35 1.26
C GLN A 77 2.84 13.21 2.07
N TYR A 78 3.98 13.58 1.47
CA TYR A 78 4.94 14.49 2.11
C TYR A 78 4.40 15.91 2.28
N ARG A 79 3.62 16.39 1.31
CA ARG A 79 3.06 17.73 1.35
C ARG A 79 2.05 17.89 2.48
N VAL A 80 1.10 16.98 2.61
CA VAL A 80 -0.03 17.10 3.55
C VAL A 80 0.30 16.71 4.98
N ALA A 81 1.39 15.96 5.23
CA ALA A 81 1.71 15.47 6.56
C ALA A 81 3.17 15.72 6.95
N LYS A 82 3.41 15.89 8.26
CA LYS A 82 4.75 16.06 8.83
C LYS A 82 5.54 14.75 8.84
N ARG A 83 4.85 13.64 9.08
CA ARG A 83 5.41 12.27 9.14
C ARG A 83 4.40 11.29 8.60
N GLY A 84 4.83 10.10 8.27
CA GLY A 84 3.91 9.08 7.79
C GLY A 84 4.50 7.68 7.77
N TYR A 85 3.65 6.78 7.40
CA TYR A 85 3.92 5.37 7.23
C TYR A 85 3.31 4.92 5.91
N MET A 86 4.08 4.20 5.12
CA MET A 86 3.62 3.60 3.89
C MET A 86 4.01 2.13 3.86
N GLU A 87 3.07 1.29 3.45
CA GLU A 87 3.24 -0.14 3.31
C GLU A 87 2.86 -0.56 1.90
N THR A 88 3.70 -1.37 1.27
CA THR A 88 3.48 -1.93 -0.06
C THR A 88 3.88 -3.40 -0.07
N PRO A 89 3.41 -4.21 -1.03
CA PRO A 89 3.96 -5.52 -1.25
C PRO A 89 5.47 -5.43 -1.50
N SER A 90 6.24 -6.33 -0.90
CA SER A 90 7.66 -6.44 -1.23
C SER A 90 7.86 -7.04 -2.63
N LEU A 91 9.06 -6.90 -3.20
CA LEU A 91 9.41 -7.56 -4.44
C LEU A 91 9.13 -9.08 -4.39
N LEU A 92 9.47 -9.73 -3.27
CA LEU A 92 9.21 -11.15 -3.09
C LEU A 92 7.71 -11.44 -3.01
N GLY A 93 6.96 -10.59 -2.32
CA GLY A 93 5.52 -10.68 -2.22
C GLY A 93 4.83 -10.59 -3.57
N GLU A 94 5.20 -9.60 -4.36
CA GLU A 94 4.65 -9.43 -5.71
C GLU A 94 5.03 -10.57 -6.66
N PHE A 95 6.22 -11.16 -6.47
CA PHE A 95 6.64 -12.32 -7.25
C PHE A 95 5.87 -13.60 -6.90
N LEU A 96 5.63 -13.85 -5.60
CA LEU A 96 4.93 -15.05 -5.14
C LEU A 96 3.41 -14.96 -5.33
N PHE A 97 2.84 -13.77 -5.11
CA PHE A 97 1.39 -13.51 -5.14
C PHE A 97 1.05 -12.28 -5.99
N PRO A 98 1.36 -12.32 -7.30
CA PRO A 98 1.12 -11.18 -8.18
C PRO A 98 -0.37 -10.87 -8.28
N LYS A 99 -0.72 -9.58 -8.21
CA LYS A 99 -2.09 -9.13 -8.43
C LYS A 99 -2.19 -8.34 -9.74
N LYS A 100 -3.24 -8.61 -10.52
CA LYS A 100 -3.48 -7.90 -11.80
C LYS A 100 -3.73 -6.40 -11.62
N SER A 101 -4.23 -6.02 -10.44
CA SER A 101 -4.48 -4.62 -10.09
C SER A 101 -3.23 -3.83 -9.71
N HIS A 102 -2.10 -4.48 -9.47
CA HIS A 102 -0.84 -3.82 -9.16
C HIS A 102 -0.16 -3.37 -10.46
N LYS A 103 0.12 -2.07 -10.56
CA LYS A 103 0.84 -1.45 -11.68
C LYS A 103 2.33 -1.39 -11.45
N TRP A 104 2.71 -1.29 -10.17
CA TRP A 104 4.09 -1.08 -9.74
C TRP A 104 4.58 -2.21 -8.86
N VAL A 105 5.82 -2.64 -9.14
CA VAL A 105 6.61 -3.47 -8.23
C VAL A 105 7.52 -2.55 -7.45
N VAL A 106 7.47 -2.65 -6.14
CA VAL A 106 8.17 -1.74 -5.23
C VAL A 106 9.33 -2.46 -4.55
N LEU A 107 10.51 -1.86 -4.60
CA LEU A 107 11.70 -2.34 -3.90
C LEU A 107 12.28 -1.20 -3.06
N TYR A 108 12.45 -1.44 -1.76
CA TYR A 108 13.14 -0.52 -0.87
C TYR A 108 14.53 -1.08 -0.55
N LEU A 109 15.57 -0.39 -1.02
CA LEU A 109 16.97 -0.80 -0.87
C LEU A 109 17.84 0.42 -0.62
N ASP A 110 18.73 0.34 0.36
CA ASP A 110 19.72 1.39 0.70
C ASP A 110 19.09 2.78 0.83
N ASN A 111 17.97 2.88 1.56
CA ASN A 111 17.19 4.11 1.73
C ASN A 111 16.66 4.73 0.42
N LYS A 112 16.56 3.92 -0.64
CA LYS A 112 15.98 4.31 -1.93
C LYS A 112 14.73 3.49 -2.21
N LEU A 113 13.70 4.17 -2.68
CA LEU A 113 12.52 3.54 -3.21
C LEU A 113 12.67 3.39 -4.71
N ILE A 114 12.67 2.16 -5.17
CA ILE A 114 12.79 1.79 -6.58
C ILE A 114 11.44 1.26 -7.02
N LEU A 115 10.91 1.82 -8.10
CA LEU A 115 9.62 1.46 -8.65
C LEU A 115 9.81 0.94 -10.08
N PHE A 116 9.30 -0.24 -10.34
CA PHE A 116 9.27 -0.82 -11.68
C PHE A 116 7.83 -0.87 -12.17
N GLU A 117 7.58 -0.29 -13.32
CA GLU A 117 6.30 -0.44 -13.98
C GLU A 117 6.13 -1.88 -14.47
N LYS A 118 5.12 -2.55 -13.95
CA LYS A 118 4.91 -3.98 -14.18
C LYS A 118 4.71 -4.32 -15.65
N SER A 119 4.07 -3.44 -16.40
CA SER A 119 3.88 -3.58 -17.86
C SER A 119 5.18 -3.62 -18.66
N ARG A 120 6.29 -3.10 -18.10
CA ARG A 120 7.61 -3.05 -18.74
C ARG A 120 8.56 -4.13 -18.27
N MET A 121 8.16 -4.95 -17.30
CA MET A 121 9.02 -6.00 -16.77
C MET A 121 9.05 -7.21 -17.72
N PRO A 122 10.22 -7.78 -18.01
CA PRO A 122 10.30 -9.00 -18.82
C PRO A 122 9.78 -10.20 -18.01
N GLY A 123 8.91 -11.00 -18.59
CA GLY A 123 8.43 -12.24 -17.99
C GLY A 123 6.91 -12.31 -17.85
N ASN A 124 6.42 -13.48 -17.52
CA ASN A 124 4.99 -13.70 -17.26
C ASN A 124 4.72 -13.65 -15.76
N TYR A 125 4.33 -12.47 -15.27
CA TYR A 125 3.99 -12.24 -13.86
C TYR A 125 2.56 -12.64 -13.49
N GLU A 126 1.87 -13.36 -14.37
CA GLU A 126 0.50 -13.82 -14.13
C GLU A 126 0.43 -15.10 -13.28
N ASN A 127 1.56 -15.79 -13.12
CA ASN A 127 1.63 -17.03 -12.37
C ASN A 127 1.70 -16.76 -10.86
N ASN A 128 0.64 -17.09 -10.16
CA ASN A 128 0.58 -17.04 -8.70
C ASN A 128 1.17 -18.32 -8.10
N TYR A 129 2.50 -18.35 -7.96
CA TYR A 129 3.20 -19.51 -7.40
C TYR A 129 2.93 -19.69 -5.91
N GLY A 130 2.70 -18.63 -5.17
CA GLY A 130 2.37 -18.70 -3.74
C GLY A 130 1.04 -19.38 -3.51
N GLU A 131 0.01 -19.05 -4.29
CA GLU A 131 -1.28 -19.71 -4.24
C GLU A 131 -1.18 -21.20 -4.60
N LEU A 132 -0.35 -21.54 -5.59
CA LEU A 132 -0.05 -22.93 -5.92
C LEU A 132 0.50 -23.68 -4.70
N PHE A 133 1.48 -23.14 -4.01
CA PHE A 133 2.03 -23.74 -2.79
C PHE A 133 0.99 -23.86 -1.69
N LEU A 134 0.17 -22.82 -1.44
CA LEU A 134 -0.87 -22.84 -0.43
C LEU A 134 -1.95 -23.91 -0.71
N ASN A 135 -2.28 -24.13 -1.97
CA ASN A 135 -3.25 -25.15 -2.37
C ASN A 135 -2.75 -26.59 -2.17
N TYR A 136 -1.43 -26.81 -2.24
CA TYR A 136 -0.83 -28.13 -2.04
C TYR A 136 -0.40 -28.41 -0.60
N LEU A 137 -0.29 -27.41 0.25
CA LEU A 137 0.14 -27.58 1.63
C LEU A 137 -1.06 -27.86 2.54
N PRO A 138 -0.97 -28.88 3.41
CA PRO A 138 -2.00 -29.11 4.41
C PRO A 138 -2.17 -27.88 5.30
N TYR A 139 -3.39 -27.41 5.48
CA TYR A 139 -3.74 -26.21 6.26
C TYR A 139 -3.13 -26.19 7.68
N GLN A 140 -2.95 -27.35 8.28
CA GLN A 140 -2.38 -27.50 9.62
C GLN A 140 -0.84 -27.67 9.62
N SER A 141 -0.21 -27.76 8.46
CA SER A 141 1.24 -27.95 8.39
C SER A 141 2.01 -26.73 8.90
N LEU A 142 3.18 -26.99 9.48
CA LEU A 142 4.10 -25.93 9.88
C LEU A 142 4.50 -25.04 8.69
N THR A 143 4.72 -25.65 7.53
CA THR A 143 5.08 -24.95 6.30
C THR A 143 3.96 -24.02 5.83
N TYR A 144 2.69 -24.45 5.87
CA TYR A 144 1.55 -23.60 5.57
C TYR A 144 1.50 -22.39 6.51
N LYS A 145 1.61 -22.63 7.82
CA LYS A 145 1.60 -21.56 8.84
C LYS A 145 2.78 -20.60 8.67
N LEU A 146 3.95 -21.11 8.30
CA LEU A 146 5.13 -20.30 8.03
C LEU A 146 4.94 -19.43 6.79
N LEU A 147 4.42 -19.99 5.69
CA LEU A 147 4.10 -19.23 4.47
C LEU A 147 3.02 -18.19 4.72
N TRP A 148 1.97 -18.54 5.44
CA TRP A 148 0.92 -17.59 5.84
C TRP A 148 1.46 -16.47 6.72
N PHE A 149 2.32 -16.82 7.69
CA PHE A 149 2.99 -15.82 8.53
C PHE A 149 3.95 -14.94 7.73
N THR A 150 4.70 -15.51 6.78
CA THR A 150 5.62 -14.77 5.92
C THR A 150 4.89 -13.95 4.87
N GLU A 151 3.70 -14.36 4.42
CA GLU A 151 2.82 -13.53 3.59
C GLU A 151 2.52 -12.18 4.27
N GLY A 152 2.25 -12.19 5.58
CA GLY A 152 2.03 -10.97 6.35
C GLY A 152 3.29 -10.15 6.69
N ASN A 153 4.48 -10.74 6.73
CA ASN A 153 5.68 -10.08 7.24
C ASN A 153 6.83 -9.92 6.23
N LEU A 154 7.06 -10.89 5.34
CA LEU A 154 8.07 -10.78 4.27
C LEU A 154 7.52 -10.10 3.01
N MET A 155 6.23 -9.93 2.94
CA MET A 155 5.53 -9.38 1.79
C MET A 155 5.44 -7.85 1.81
N LEU A 156 5.82 -7.21 2.90
CA LEU A 156 5.62 -5.79 3.13
C LEU A 156 6.93 -5.02 3.10
N SER A 157 6.99 -3.98 2.29
CA SER A 157 8.02 -2.95 2.37
C SER A 157 7.51 -1.81 3.25
N LEU A 158 8.22 -1.56 4.34
CA LEU A 158 7.90 -0.50 5.29
C LEU A 158 8.66 0.77 4.93
N ILE A 159 7.95 1.84 4.62
CA ILE A 159 8.53 3.12 4.26
C ILE A 159 8.09 4.15 5.29
N HIS A 160 9.05 4.66 6.05
CA HIS A 160 8.79 5.77 6.96
C HIS A 160 8.92 7.09 6.21
N ILE A 161 7.82 7.85 6.18
CA ILE A 161 7.81 9.21 5.67
C ILE A 161 8.31 10.12 6.80
N SER A 162 9.50 10.65 6.66
CA SER A 162 10.05 11.69 7.55
C SER A 162 10.52 12.86 6.70
N GLU A 163 10.53 14.07 7.25
CA GLU A 163 11.13 15.20 6.55
C GLU A 163 12.55 14.82 6.10
N PRO A 164 12.92 15.13 4.84
CA PRO A 164 14.28 14.93 4.41
C PRO A 164 15.19 15.73 5.34
N THR A 165 16.09 15.06 6.04
CA THR A 165 17.17 15.73 6.75
C THR A 165 17.90 16.58 5.73
N ARG A 166 17.94 17.90 5.91
CA ARG A 166 18.72 18.77 5.03
C ARG A 166 20.13 18.18 4.94
N PRO A 167 20.69 18.03 3.74
CA PRO A 167 22.10 17.67 3.64
C PRO A 167 22.89 18.78 4.36
N ILE A 168 23.68 18.35 5.32
CA ILE A 168 24.66 19.21 6.02
C ILE A 168 25.74 19.55 5.01
#